data_f7fb0a3fedfb409116587d2907c66b37
#
_entry.id   f7fb0a3fedfb409116587d2907c66b37
#
_cell.length_a   1.000
_cell.length_b   1.000
_cell.length_c   1.000
_cell.angle_alpha   90.00
_cell.angle_beta   90.00
_cell.angle_gamma   90.00
#
_symmetry.space_group_name_H-M   'P 1'
#
loop_
_entity.id
_entity.type
_entity.pdbx_description
1 polymer ?
#
loop_
_entity_poly.entity_id
_entity_poly.type
_entity_poly.pdbx_seq_one_letter_code
_entity_poly.pdbx_strand_id
1 'polypeptide(L)'
;MSDDTVRVGGIVSMTTASGYSKKDTDLGAKARFARANAEGGVNGRKIDYLGAEDDGQDPAKNLAAARKLVQQDKVFAIAPMSSVTFSGADFLQKQRVPTFGWGTLPAFCGPAYLYGFGGCMVPMPGGTISQTWPEGLKNVTGGARGRSVAILANDNDAGTFAIRTYKQSFASAGYRVTYAKASVPATSVPSDWSAYTKELLRSDRGKAPDVVVSVMQTPYNIGLFTAVKRTGFKGVLTDPTDYDPGLLAKSATKQALDGVHVLLSFQPFESSTAAMKQFKADIRKAADEDVPLSMHMMTGYMGADLFLAIAEKAGKDLDLDSFQKAAAGFSDTGTMVGDRELPRGQRESFGCGALVQLKGGAYRVSSPFRCYAPIPFK
;
A
#
# COMPACT_ATOMS: atom_id res chain seq x y z
N MET A 1 18.14 -23.09 -0.90
CA MET A 1 18.13 -22.96 -2.38
C MET A 1 18.71 -24.22 -2.98
N SER A 2 18.17 -24.71 -4.07
CA SER A 2 18.82 -25.70 -4.93
C SER A 2 19.33 -24.99 -6.20
N ASP A 3 20.13 -25.70 -7.00
CA ASP A 3 20.65 -25.14 -8.25
C ASP A 3 19.51 -24.79 -9.24
N ASP A 4 18.34 -25.43 -9.10
CA ASP A 4 17.21 -25.30 -10.02
C ASP A 4 16.04 -24.48 -9.47
N THR A 5 16.01 -24.15 -8.17
CA THR A 5 14.86 -23.48 -7.55
C THR A 5 15.25 -22.42 -6.52
N VAL A 6 14.47 -21.32 -6.52
CA VAL A 6 14.50 -20.29 -5.50
C VAL A 6 13.18 -20.34 -4.72
N ARG A 7 13.24 -20.71 -3.44
CA ARG A 7 12.06 -20.82 -2.59
C ARG A 7 11.68 -19.48 -1.99
N VAL A 8 10.41 -19.10 -2.12
CA VAL A 8 9.87 -17.82 -1.65
C VAL A 8 8.57 -18.07 -0.89
N GLY A 9 8.39 -17.38 0.23
CA GLY A 9 7.13 -17.39 0.98
C GLY A 9 6.55 -15.99 1.11
N GLY A 10 5.35 -15.90 1.69
CA GLY A 10 4.71 -14.63 2.00
C GLY A 10 4.26 -14.55 3.47
N ILE A 11 3.97 -13.34 3.95
CA ILE A 11 3.25 -13.09 5.20
C ILE A 11 2.18 -12.05 4.91
N VAL A 12 0.91 -12.41 5.14
CA VAL A 12 -0.24 -11.58 4.77
C VAL A 12 -1.31 -11.63 5.86
N SER A 13 -1.92 -10.51 6.19
CA SER A 13 -3.10 -10.48 7.06
C SER A 13 -4.35 -10.90 6.28
N MET A 14 -4.67 -12.20 6.30
CA MET A 14 -5.82 -12.75 5.57
C MET A 14 -7.09 -12.74 6.42
N THR A 15 -6.97 -13.07 7.70
CA THR A 15 -8.07 -13.07 8.66
C THR A 15 -7.86 -11.98 9.70
N THR A 16 -8.86 -11.11 9.89
CA THR A 16 -8.73 -9.97 10.81
C THR A 16 -10.01 -9.75 11.61
N ALA A 17 -9.89 -9.26 12.83
CA ALA A 17 -11.04 -8.95 13.69
C ALA A 17 -11.95 -7.87 13.10
N SER A 18 -11.39 -6.93 12.30
CA SER A 18 -12.16 -5.88 11.62
C SER A 18 -12.91 -6.37 10.37
N GLY A 19 -12.64 -7.60 9.91
CA GLY A 19 -13.12 -8.13 8.64
C GLY A 19 -12.39 -7.57 7.40
N TYR A 20 -11.34 -6.75 7.59
CA TYR A 20 -10.51 -6.26 6.50
C TYR A 20 -9.46 -7.30 6.12
N SER A 21 -9.66 -7.97 5.01
CA SER A 21 -8.77 -9.04 4.53
C SER A 21 -7.84 -8.54 3.43
N LYS A 22 -6.58 -8.92 3.50
CA LYS A 22 -5.58 -8.71 2.45
C LYS A 22 -5.25 -10.00 1.69
N LYS A 23 -6.09 -11.04 1.78
CA LYS A 23 -5.84 -12.37 1.21
C LYS A 23 -5.44 -12.34 -0.27
N ASP A 24 -6.02 -11.42 -1.04
CA ASP A 24 -5.75 -11.27 -2.47
C ASP A 24 -4.29 -10.88 -2.79
N THR A 25 -3.54 -10.46 -1.77
CA THR A 25 -2.08 -10.20 -1.92
C THR A 25 -1.35 -11.48 -2.32
N ASP A 26 -1.75 -12.63 -1.78
CA ASP A 26 -1.17 -13.93 -2.12
C ASP A 26 -1.40 -14.27 -3.60
N LEU A 27 -2.62 -14.09 -4.11
CA LEU A 27 -2.95 -14.29 -5.53
C LEU A 27 -2.09 -13.39 -6.44
N GLY A 28 -1.89 -12.14 -6.06
CA GLY A 28 -1.04 -11.21 -6.81
C GLY A 28 0.40 -11.70 -6.95
N ALA A 29 1.00 -12.14 -5.88
CA ALA A 29 2.35 -12.71 -5.88
C ALA A 29 2.42 -14.02 -6.70
N LYS A 30 1.47 -14.93 -6.48
CA LYS A 30 1.33 -16.17 -7.25
C LYS A 30 1.27 -15.92 -8.75
N ALA A 31 0.49 -14.93 -9.19
CA ALA A 31 0.37 -14.56 -10.59
C ALA A 31 1.71 -14.10 -11.19
N ARG A 32 2.44 -13.24 -10.47
CA ARG A 32 3.74 -12.73 -10.96
C ARG A 32 4.81 -13.82 -11.00
N PHE A 33 4.87 -14.69 -10.00
CA PHE A 33 5.81 -15.82 -9.98
C PHE A 33 5.47 -16.88 -11.03
N ALA A 34 4.18 -17.16 -11.25
CA ALA A 34 3.74 -18.07 -12.30
C ALA A 34 4.18 -17.58 -13.70
N ARG A 35 4.05 -16.26 -13.97
CA ARG A 35 4.58 -15.68 -15.21
C ARG A 35 6.09 -15.84 -15.30
N ALA A 36 6.85 -15.50 -14.28
CA ALA A 36 8.30 -15.66 -14.28
C ALA A 36 8.69 -17.12 -14.59
N ASN A 37 8.00 -18.07 -13.98
CA ASN A 37 8.24 -19.49 -14.22
C ASN A 37 7.91 -19.93 -15.67
N ALA A 38 6.87 -19.36 -16.27
CA ALA A 38 6.50 -19.62 -17.66
C ALA A 38 7.55 -19.04 -18.64
N GLU A 39 8.21 -17.94 -18.25
CA GLU A 39 9.29 -17.29 -19.01
C GLU A 39 10.69 -17.90 -18.76
N GLY A 40 10.78 -19.00 -18.02
CA GLY A 40 12.05 -19.71 -17.74
C GLY A 40 12.58 -19.55 -16.31
N GLY A 41 11.86 -18.81 -15.47
CA GLY A 41 12.28 -18.52 -14.09
C GLY A 41 13.23 -17.32 -14.01
N VAL A 42 13.96 -17.20 -12.91
CA VAL A 42 14.97 -16.15 -12.72
C VAL A 42 16.36 -16.76 -12.90
N ASN A 43 17.08 -16.29 -13.92
CA ASN A 43 18.40 -16.83 -14.29
C ASN A 43 18.41 -18.36 -14.51
N GLY A 44 17.31 -18.93 -15.04
CA GLY A 44 17.14 -20.36 -15.28
C GLY A 44 16.63 -21.17 -14.08
N ARG A 45 16.44 -20.56 -12.91
CA ARG A 45 15.89 -21.19 -11.72
C ARG A 45 14.39 -20.91 -11.60
N LYS A 46 13.59 -21.92 -11.29
CA LYS A 46 12.18 -21.76 -11.02
C LYS A 46 11.93 -21.14 -9.63
N ILE A 47 10.88 -20.36 -9.51
CA ILE A 47 10.40 -19.87 -8.23
C ILE A 47 9.46 -20.90 -7.62
N ASP A 48 9.85 -21.44 -6.47
CA ASP A 48 9.01 -22.30 -5.63
C ASP A 48 8.29 -21.39 -4.61
N TYR A 49 7.10 -20.89 -4.99
CA TYR A 49 6.29 -20.03 -4.14
C TYR A 49 5.38 -20.85 -3.24
N LEU A 50 5.65 -20.84 -1.93
CA LEU A 50 4.96 -21.63 -0.92
C LEU A 50 3.57 -21.09 -0.54
N GLY A 51 3.19 -19.91 -1.04
CA GLY A 51 2.04 -19.15 -0.55
C GLY A 51 2.40 -18.27 0.64
N ALA A 52 1.39 -17.58 1.18
CA ALA A 52 1.57 -16.69 2.30
C ALA A 52 1.00 -17.27 3.61
N GLU A 53 1.73 -17.09 4.70
CA GLU A 53 1.27 -17.35 6.08
C GLU A 53 0.33 -16.23 6.54
N ASP A 54 -0.77 -16.59 7.21
CA ASP A 54 -1.71 -15.63 7.77
C ASP A 54 -1.27 -15.16 9.16
N ASP A 55 -0.93 -13.89 9.30
CA ASP A 55 -0.58 -13.31 10.60
C ASP A 55 -1.78 -12.75 11.37
N GLY A 56 -2.96 -12.64 10.77
CA GLY A 56 -4.19 -12.15 11.42
C GLY A 56 -4.06 -10.73 11.99
N GLN A 57 -3.08 -9.92 11.56
CA GLN A 57 -2.67 -8.63 12.17
C GLN A 57 -2.12 -8.77 13.60
N ASP A 58 -1.75 -9.97 14.02
CA ASP A 58 -1.20 -10.27 15.34
C ASP A 58 0.34 -10.22 15.31
N PRO A 59 0.98 -9.39 16.16
CA PRO A 59 2.44 -9.28 16.21
C PRO A 59 3.17 -10.60 16.49
N ALA A 60 2.62 -11.44 17.38
CA ALA A 60 3.25 -12.72 17.72
C ALA A 60 3.16 -13.72 16.57
N LYS A 61 2.00 -13.77 15.87
CA LYS A 61 1.83 -14.60 14.67
C LYS A 61 2.73 -14.13 13.53
N ASN A 62 2.89 -12.81 13.34
CA ASN A 62 3.80 -12.25 12.33
C ASN A 62 5.24 -12.72 12.55
N LEU A 63 5.73 -12.64 13.79
CA LEU A 63 7.07 -13.15 14.13
C LEU A 63 7.17 -14.69 13.97
N ALA A 64 6.12 -15.43 14.36
CA ALA A 64 6.09 -16.90 14.21
C ALA A 64 6.13 -17.31 12.74
N ALA A 65 5.35 -16.63 11.86
CA ALA A 65 5.36 -16.84 10.43
C ALA A 65 6.76 -16.59 9.83
N ALA A 66 7.40 -15.48 10.21
CA ALA A 66 8.77 -15.18 9.77
C ALA A 66 9.76 -16.28 10.16
N ARG A 67 9.69 -16.76 11.41
CA ARG A 67 10.54 -17.87 11.89
C ARG A 67 10.26 -19.18 11.15
N LYS A 68 9.00 -19.54 10.94
CA LYS A 68 8.61 -20.74 10.20
C LYS A 68 9.21 -20.72 8.80
N LEU A 69 8.97 -19.67 8.04
CA LEU A 69 9.45 -19.53 6.67
C LEU A 69 10.97 -19.63 6.57
N VAL A 70 11.70 -19.01 7.50
CA VAL A 70 13.18 -19.02 7.47
C VAL A 70 13.77 -20.32 8.03
N GLN A 71 13.30 -20.77 9.20
CA GLN A 71 13.94 -21.87 9.93
C GLN A 71 13.46 -23.25 9.50
N GLN A 72 12.17 -23.38 9.13
CA GLN A 72 11.58 -24.66 8.71
C GLN A 72 11.53 -24.77 7.19
N ASP A 73 10.95 -23.81 6.53
CA ASP A 73 10.70 -23.86 5.09
C ASP A 73 11.92 -23.43 4.26
N LYS A 74 12.95 -22.81 4.90
CA LYS A 74 14.23 -22.41 4.29
C LYS A 74 14.04 -21.52 3.06
N VAL A 75 13.14 -20.54 3.14
CA VAL A 75 12.93 -19.59 2.05
C VAL A 75 14.17 -18.70 1.83
N PHE A 76 14.41 -18.34 0.58
CA PHE A 76 15.41 -17.34 0.21
C PHE A 76 14.92 -15.92 0.47
N ALA A 77 13.62 -15.69 0.20
CA ALA A 77 13.01 -14.38 0.33
C ALA A 77 11.57 -14.48 0.83
N ILE A 78 11.05 -13.39 1.37
CA ILE A 78 9.64 -13.19 1.68
C ILE A 78 9.08 -12.12 0.74
N ALA A 79 8.20 -12.55 -0.15
CA ALA A 79 7.49 -11.70 -1.09
C ALA A 79 6.13 -12.33 -1.43
N PRO A 80 5.00 -11.78 -0.90
CA PRO A 80 4.87 -10.46 -0.27
C PRO A 80 4.96 -10.47 1.26
N MET A 81 5.23 -9.30 1.86
CA MET A 81 4.95 -8.97 3.24
C MET A 81 3.87 -7.88 3.28
N SER A 82 2.64 -8.22 3.67
CA SER A 82 1.47 -7.32 3.65
C SER A 82 0.64 -7.43 4.92
N SER A 83 1.06 -6.70 5.96
CA SER A 83 0.40 -6.61 7.25
C SER A 83 0.38 -5.17 7.76
N VAL A 84 -0.35 -4.92 8.85
CA VAL A 84 -0.30 -3.68 9.62
C VAL A 84 0.73 -3.76 10.76
N THR A 85 1.30 -4.93 10.99
CA THR A 85 2.40 -5.17 11.94
C THR A 85 3.59 -5.82 11.23
N PHE A 86 4.80 -5.57 11.69
CA PHE A 86 6.01 -6.20 11.16
C PHE A 86 6.97 -6.58 12.27
N SER A 87 6.47 -7.34 13.25
CA SER A 87 7.26 -7.78 14.41
C SER A 87 8.37 -8.76 14.04
N GLY A 88 8.30 -9.42 12.88
CA GLY A 88 9.36 -10.24 12.33
C GLY A 88 10.54 -9.49 11.73
N ALA A 89 10.46 -8.14 11.56
CA ALA A 89 11.43 -7.35 10.81
C ALA A 89 12.88 -7.52 11.31
N ASP A 90 13.13 -7.35 12.61
CA ASP A 90 14.46 -7.48 13.21
C ASP A 90 15.05 -8.88 13.05
N PHE A 91 14.19 -9.90 13.18
CA PHE A 91 14.60 -11.29 12.95
C PHE A 91 15.01 -11.50 11.48
N LEU A 92 14.20 -11.07 10.53
CA LEU A 92 14.47 -11.21 9.09
C LEU A 92 15.73 -10.46 8.68
N GLN A 93 15.93 -9.24 9.19
CA GLN A 93 17.14 -8.47 8.96
C GLN A 93 18.39 -9.19 9.50
N LYS A 94 18.35 -9.71 10.74
CA LYS A 94 19.45 -10.47 11.33
C LYS A 94 19.76 -11.76 10.56
N GLN A 95 18.73 -12.39 10.00
CA GLN A 95 18.88 -13.57 9.15
C GLN A 95 19.23 -13.24 7.69
N ARG A 96 19.33 -11.94 7.35
CA ARG A 96 19.64 -11.44 6.00
C ARG A 96 18.64 -11.91 4.93
N VAL A 97 17.36 -12.09 5.31
CA VAL A 97 16.32 -12.56 4.38
C VAL A 97 15.69 -11.39 3.63
N PRO A 98 15.84 -11.31 2.30
CA PRO A 98 15.21 -10.27 1.50
C PRO A 98 13.69 -10.32 1.67
N THR A 99 13.09 -9.19 2.05
CA THR A 99 11.66 -9.11 2.35
C THR A 99 11.03 -7.92 1.64
N PHE A 100 9.92 -8.17 0.94
CA PHE A 100 9.30 -7.22 0.04
C PHE A 100 7.87 -6.91 0.43
N GLY A 101 7.57 -5.64 0.63
CA GLY A 101 6.24 -5.14 0.95
C GLY A 101 5.96 -3.78 0.33
N TRP A 102 4.86 -3.15 0.74
CA TRP A 102 4.46 -1.87 0.15
C TRP A 102 5.38 -0.69 0.54
N GLY A 103 6.00 -0.74 1.73
CA GLY A 103 6.77 0.38 2.28
C GLY A 103 5.99 1.28 3.24
N THR A 104 4.80 0.85 3.67
CA THR A 104 3.92 1.62 4.58
C THR A 104 4.24 1.44 6.06
N LEU A 105 5.25 0.66 6.40
CA LEU A 105 5.70 0.44 7.78
C LEU A 105 7.13 0.92 7.97
N PRO A 106 7.49 1.46 9.16
CA PRO A 106 8.83 1.97 9.44
C PRO A 106 9.96 0.98 9.18
N ALA A 107 9.70 -0.32 9.36
CA ALA A 107 10.67 -1.37 9.12
C ALA A 107 11.20 -1.43 7.67
N PHE A 108 10.48 -0.89 6.69
CA PHE A 108 10.96 -0.77 5.31
C PHE A 108 11.86 0.45 5.07
N CYS A 109 12.09 1.27 6.10
CA CYS A 109 12.81 2.54 6.01
C CYS A 109 14.18 2.43 6.67
N GLY A 110 15.22 2.21 5.88
CA GLY A 110 16.61 2.20 6.34
C GLY A 110 17.28 0.83 6.40
N PRO A 111 16.69 -0.23 7.00
CA PRO A 111 17.35 -1.52 7.10
C PRO A 111 17.67 -2.15 5.73
N ALA A 112 18.83 -2.76 5.61
CA ALA A 112 19.14 -3.67 4.51
C ALA A 112 18.17 -4.87 4.52
N TYR A 113 17.97 -5.51 3.38
CA TYR A 113 17.10 -6.68 3.18
C TYR A 113 15.59 -6.44 3.32
N LEU A 114 15.14 -5.26 3.73
CA LEU A 114 13.71 -4.92 3.82
C LEU A 114 13.37 -3.85 2.78
N TYR A 115 12.58 -4.22 1.77
CA TYR A 115 12.36 -3.39 0.58
C TYR A 115 10.89 -3.06 0.39
N GLY A 116 10.57 -1.75 0.34
CA GLY A 116 9.24 -1.27 -0.07
C GLY A 116 9.19 -1.09 -1.58
N PHE A 117 8.24 -1.72 -2.29
CA PHE A 117 8.07 -1.45 -3.72
C PHE A 117 7.57 -0.02 -4.00
N GLY A 118 6.96 0.66 -3.02
CA GLY A 118 6.61 2.09 -3.05
C GLY A 118 7.70 3.00 -2.46
N GLY A 119 8.85 2.45 -2.10
CA GLY A 119 9.88 3.12 -1.32
C GLY A 119 9.53 3.20 0.17
N CYS A 120 10.27 4.00 0.94
CA CYS A 120 9.97 4.33 2.33
C CYS A 120 8.82 5.34 2.36
N MET A 121 7.61 4.90 2.62
CA MET A 121 6.41 5.76 2.67
C MET A 121 6.16 6.34 4.07
N VAL A 122 6.84 5.83 5.07
CA VAL A 122 6.77 6.29 6.47
C VAL A 122 8.04 7.06 6.80
N PRO A 123 7.95 8.36 7.01
CA PRO A 123 9.14 9.18 7.18
C PRO A 123 9.88 8.85 8.47
N MET A 124 11.17 8.59 8.34
CA MET A 124 12.11 8.58 9.44
C MET A 124 12.69 10.00 9.63
N PRO A 125 13.18 10.36 10.82
CA PRO A 125 13.87 11.62 11.02
C PRO A 125 14.97 11.83 9.97
N GLY A 126 14.93 12.98 9.26
CA GLY A 126 15.84 13.27 8.14
C GLY A 126 15.48 12.64 6.80
N GLY A 127 14.38 11.89 6.72
CA GLY A 127 13.83 11.36 5.47
C GLY A 127 12.93 12.34 4.75
N THR A 128 12.19 11.83 3.78
CA THR A 128 11.26 12.63 2.97
C THR A 128 9.85 12.06 3.01
N ILE A 129 8.87 12.90 2.68
CA ILE A 129 7.46 12.51 2.57
C ILE A 129 6.92 12.78 1.18
N SER A 130 6.01 11.91 0.73
CA SER A 130 5.34 12.04 -0.56
C SER A 130 4.40 13.24 -0.60
N GLN A 131 4.35 13.89 -1.77
CA GLN A 131 3.40 14.95 -2.10
C GLN A 131 2.24 14.44 -2.98
N THR A 132 2.20 13.16 -3.29
CA THR A 132 1.24 12.59 -4.27
C THR A 132 -0.21 12.89 -3.91
N TRP A 133 -0.62 12.71 -2.66
CA TRP A 133 -2.00 12.90 -2.25
C TRP A 133 -2.46 14.36 -2.35
N PRO A 134 -1.80 15.31 -1.65
CA PRO A 134 -2.23 16.70 -1.74
C PRO A 134 -2.08 17.28 -3.16
N GLU A 135 -1.04 16.92 -3.90
CA GLU A 135 -0.86 17.40 -5.27
C GLU A 135 -1.93 16.81 -6.22
N GLY A 136 -2.25 15.53 -6.07
CA GLY A 136 -3.34 14.89 -6.80
C GLY A 136 -4.70 15.53 -6.50
N LEU A 137 -4.96 15.88 -5.24
CA LEU A 137 -6.19 16.53 -4.83
C LEU A 137 -6.34 17.97 -5.36
N LYS A 138 -5.27 18.67 -5.74
CA LYS A 138 -5.39 19.98 -6.41
C LYS A 138 -6.18 19.89 -7.71
N ASN A 139 -6.09 18.77 -8.43
CA ASN A 139 -6.89 18.54 -9.64
C ASN A 139 -8.40 18.39 -9.33
N VAL A 140 -8.72 17.89 -8.15
CA VAL A 140 -10.10 17.67 -7.68
C VAL A 140 -10.70 18.94 -7.07
N THR A 141 -9.90 19.69 -6.31
CA THR A 141 -10.35 20.89 -5.56
C THR A 141 -10.17 22.20 -6.32
N GLY A 142 -9.55 22.17 -7.50
CA GLY A 142 -9.20 23.38 -8.26
C GLY A 142 -8.06 24.18 -7.63
N GLY A 143 -7.17 23.51 -6.87
CA GLY A 143 -6.03 24.10 -6.16
C GLY A 143 -6.13 23.92 -4.65
N ALA A 144 -5.03 24.26 -3.93
CA ALA A 144 -4.94 24.15 -2.48
C ALA A 144 -5.20 25.49 -1.74
N ARG A 145 -4.95 26.61 -2.42
CA ARG A 145 -5.07 27.94 -1.80
C ARG A 145 -6.47 28.22 -1.27
N GLY A 146 -6.56 28.54 0.02
CA GLY A 146 -7.82 28.81 0.70
C GLY A 146 -8.59 27.56 1.11
N ARG A 147 -8.16 26.38 0.69
CA ARG A 147 -8.82 25.11 1.02
C ARG A 147 -8.36 24.57 2.37
N SER A 148 -9.30 23.98 3.09
CA SER A 148 -9.07 23.37 4.41
C SER A 148 -9.20 21.84 4.33
N VAL A 149 -8.40 21.15 5.17
CA VAL A 149 -8.40 19.69 5.24
C VAL A 149 -8.45 19.22 6.68
N ALA A 150 -9.27 18.22 6.94
CA ALA A 150 -9.36 17.47 8.19
C ALA A 150 -8.92 16.02 7.94
N ILE A 151 -8.04 15.49 8.81
CA ILE A 151 -7.43 14.16 8.67
C ILE A 151 -7.76 13.34 9.91
N LEU A 152 -8.31 12.14 9.71
CA LEU A 152 -8.66 11.19 10.78
C LEU A 152 -8.03 9.83 10.51
N ALA A 153 -7.47 9.21 11.54
CA ALA A 153 -6.84 7.89 11.48
C ALA A 153 -7.20 7.02 12.68
N ASN A 154 -6.89 5.72 12.59
CA ASN A 154 -6.98 4.81 13.72
C ASN A 154 -5.94 5.15 14.80
N ASP A 155 -6.28 4.91 16.06
CA ASP A 155 -5.40 5.04 17.22
C ASP A 155 -4.48 3.82 17.32
N ASN A 156 -3.46 3.82 16.48
CA ASN A 156 -2.35 2.87 16.46
C ASN A 156 -1.10 3.52 15.84
N ASP A 157 0.01 2.80 15.84
CA ASP A 157 1.29 3.31 15.30
C ASP A 157 1.16 3.77 13.85
N ALA A 158 0.52 2.97 12.99
CA ALA A 158 0.34 3.31 11.58
C ALA A 158 -0.49 4.60 11.41
N GLY A 159 -1.57 4.76 12.18
CA GLY A 159 -2.40 5.96 12.19
C GLY A 159 -1.64 7.18 12.70
N THR A 160 -0.88 7.04 13.78
CA THR A 160 -0.04 8.11 14.34
C THR A 160 1.00 8.58 13.33
N PHE A 161 1.69 7.66 12.66
CA PHE A 161 2.63 8.00 11.58
C PHE A 161 1.94 8.68 10.40
N ALA A 162 0.78 8.16 9.98
CA ALA A 162 0.01 8.74 8.89
C ALA A 162 -0.42 10.19 9.20
N ILE A 163 -0.88 10.49 10.42
CA ILE A 163 -1.24 11.84 10.84
C ILE A 163 -0.03 12.79 10.75
N ARG A 164 1.13 12.40 11.27
CA ARG A 164 2.35 13.23 11.20
C ARG A 164 2.73 13.52 9.74
N THR A 165 2.77 12.48 8.92
CA THR A 165 3.13 12.53 7.50
C THR A 165 2.18 13.45 6.72
N TYR A 166 0.89 13.15 6.76
CA TYR A 166 -0.09 13.85 5.92
C TYR A 166 -0.40 15.26 6.42
N LYS A 167 -0.33 15.52 7.74
CA LYS A 167 -0.40 16.88 8.26
C LYS A 167 0.67 17.79 7.61
N GLN A 168 1.92 17.34 7.56
CA GLN A 168 2.99 18.10 6.93
C GLN A 168 2.85 18.13 5.41
N SER A 169 2.53 17.01 4.76
CA SER A 169 2.38 16.91 3.32
C SER A 169 1.30 17.88 2.80
N PHE A 170 0.11 17.87 3.40
CA PHE A 170 -0.98 18.79 3.02
C PHE A 170 -0.64 20.25 3.30
N ALA A 171 -0.06 20.56 4.46
CA ALA A 171 0.36 21.93 4.79
C ALA A 171 1.41 22.45 3.79
N SER A 172 2.39 21.65 3.41
CA SER A 172 3.44 22.01 2.44
C SER A 172 2.87 22.23 1.04
N ALA A 173 1.81 21.53 0.66
CA ALA A 173 1.12 21.71 -0.60
C ALA A 173 0.18 22.94 -0.64
N GLY A 174 0.03 23.65 0.49
CA GLY A 174 -0.74 24.89 0.60
C GLY A 174 -2.16 24.73 1.14
N TYR A 175 -2.55 23.53 1.61
CA TYR A 175 -3.82 23.32 2.32
C TYR A 175 -3.70 23.80 3.78
N ARG A 176 -4.78 24.30 4.32
CA ARG A 176 -4.89 24.62 5.75
C ARG A 176 -5.40 23.38 6.50
N VAL A 177 -4.52 22.74 7.26
CA VAL A 177 -4.88 21.57 8.08
C VAL A 177 -5.61 22.05 9.34
N THR A 178 -6.90 21.75 9.43
CA THR A 178 -7.77 22.22 10.53
C THR A 178 -8.00 21.16 11.60
N TYR A 179 -7.78 19.89 11.25
CA TYR A 179 -7.89 18.75 12.14
C TYR A 179 -6.93 17.66 11.71
N ALA A 180 -6.24 17.03 12.64
CA ALA A 180 -5.38 15.89 12.35
C ALA A 180 -5.21 15.04 13.61
N LYS A 181 -5.97 13.92 13.71
CA LYS A 181 -5.95 13.06 14.91
C LYS A 181 -5.97 11.57 14.52
N ALA A 182 -5.19 10.77 15.25
CA ALA A 182 -5.30 9.33 15.31
C ALA A 182 -6.09 9.00 16.60
N SER A 183 -7.40 8.87 16.49
CA SER A 183 -8.29 8.75 17.67
C SER A 183 -9.41 7.73 17.53
N VAL A 184 -9.52 7.08 16.37
CA VAL A 184 -10.53 6.03 16.15
C VAL A 184 -9.96 4.69 16.65
N PRO A 185 -10.66 3.96 17.56
CA PRO A 185 -10.17 2.67 18.05
C PRO A 185 -9.77 1.73 16.92
N ALA A 186 -8.56 1.16 16.98
CA ALA A 186 -8.05 0.28 15.92
C ALA A 186 -8.57 -1.16 16.00
N THR A 187 -9.13 -1.56 17.14
CA THR A 187 -9.56 -2.93 17.43
C THR A 187 -11.03 -3.19 17.10
N SER A 188 -11.84 -2.14 16.97
CA SER A 188 -13.28 -2.26 16.68
C SER A 188 -13.79 -1.05 15.91
N VAL A 189 -14.62 -1.31 14.89
CA VAL A 189 -15.28 -0.24 14.13
C VAL A 189 -16.34 0.41 15.01
N PRO A 190 -16.35 1.74 15.20
CA PRO A 190 -17.38 2.42 15.97
C PRO A 190 -18.78 2.16 15.39
N SER A 191 -19.73 1.85 16.25
CA SER A 191 -21.16 1.78 15.88
C SER A 191 -21.79 3.17 15.75
N ASP A 192 -21.26 4.16 16.50
CA ASP A 192 -21.66 5.56 16.44
C ASP A 192 -20.48 6.46 16.02
N TRP A 193 -20.67 7.19 14.96
CA TRP A 193 -19.68 8.13 14.38
C TRP A 193 -20.00 9.60 14.68
N SER A 194 -21.03 9.88 15.49
CA SER A 194 -21.53 11.25 15.72
C SER A 194 -20.47 12.17 16.35
N ALA A 195 -19.71 11.68 17.32
CA ALA A 195 -18.65 12.46 17.97
C ALA A 195 -17.53 12.85 16.97
N TYR A 196 -17.07 11.88 16.18
CA TYR A 196 -16.02 12.12 15.15
C TYR A 196 -16.50 13.07 14.06
N THR A 197 -17.72 12.88 13.55
CA THR A 197 -18.28 13.75 12.50
C THR A 197 -18.49 15.18 13.02
N LYS A 198 -18.94 15.35 14.26
CA LYS A 198 -19.11 16.66 14.90
C LYS A 198 -17.77 17.41 15.00
N GLU A 199 -16.71 16.74 15.44
CA GLU A 199 -15.37 17.34 15.53
C GLU A 199 -14.84 17.71 14.15
N LEU A 200 -14.86 16.77 13.19
CA LEU A 200 -14.40 16.97 11.83
C LEU A 200 -15.10 18.14 11.15
N LEU A 201 -16.45 18.14 11.16
CA LEU A 201 -17.25 19.09 10.39
C LEU A 201 -17.38 20.47 11.06
N ARG A 202 -16.76 20.69 12.21
CA ARG A 202 -16.61 21.98 12.86
C ARG A 202 -15.16 22.45 12.98
N SER A 203 -14.24 21.71 12.39
CA SER A 203 -12.80 21.95 12.57
C SER A 203 -12.31 23.22 11.91
N ASP A 204 -12.99 23.72 10.89
CA ASP A 204 -12.61 24.95 10.20
C ASP A 204 -13.35 26.18 10.76
N ARG A 205 -12.90 26.67 11.93
CA ARG A 205 -13.49 27.86 12.58
C ARG A 205 -15.00 27.72 12.79
N GLY A 206 -15.45 26.53 13.16
CA GLY A 206 -16.87 26.20 13.37
C GLY A 206 -17.60 25.77 12.10
N LYS A 207 -16.93 25.74 10.93
CA LYS A 207 -17.47 25.25 9.65
C LYS A 207 -16.85 23.91 9.26
N ALA A 208 -17.46 23.25 8.30
CA ALA A 208 -16.91 22.04 7.70
C ALA A 208 -15.65 22.35 6.86
N PRO A 209 -14.65 21.47 6.86
CA PRO A 209 -13.50 21.57 5.98
C PRO A 209 -13.89 21.32 4.52
N ASP A 210 -13.06 21.75 3.57
CA ASP A 210 -13.27 21.45 2.14
C ASP A 210 -12.98 19.98 1.83
N VAL A 211 -12.06 19.34 2.57
CA VAL A 211 -11.62 17.96 2.35
C VAL A 211 -11.61 17.21 3.67
N VAL A 212 -12.18 16.01 3.69
CA VAL A 212 -12.04 15.02 4.77
C VAL A 212 -11.19 13.86 4.26
N VAL A 213 -10.08 13.64 4.90
CA VAL A 213 -9.12 12.57 4.63
C VAL A 213 -9.27 11.50 5.71
N SER A 214 -9.58 10.27 5.31
CA SER A 214 -9.55 9.11 6.19
C SER A 214 -8.30 8.30 5.92
N VAL A 215 -7.51 7.99 6.94
CA VAL A 215 -6.38 7.06 6.84
C VAL A 215 -6.69 5.83 7.69
N MET A 216 -7.73 5.11 7.27
CA MET A 216 -8.25 3.94 7.97
C MET A 216 -8.51 2.79 6.99
N GLN A 217 -8.83 1.62 7.53
CA GLN A 217 -9.25 0.47 6.74
C GLN A 217 -10.69 0.64 6.25
N THR A 218 -11.04 -0.06 5.17
CA THR A 218 -12.36 -0.01 4.51
C THR A 218 -13.58 -0.07 5.44
N PRO A 219 -13.69 -0.96 6.44
CA PRO A 219 -14.86 -0.97 7.32
C PRO A 219 -15.07 0.33 8.10
N TYR A 220 -13.98 0.99 8.48
CA TYR A 220 -14.01 2.30 9.15
C TYR A 220 -14.41 3.42 8.20
N ASN A 221 -13.86 3.40 6.98
CA ASN A 221 -14.19 4.38 5.93
C ASN A 221 -15.66 4.34 5.58
N ILE A 222 -16.24 3.15 5.41
CA ILE A 222 -17.68 2.97 5.16
C ILE A 222 -18.50 3.63 6.27
N GLY A 223 -18.16 3.39 7.53
CA GLY A 223 -18.83 3.99 8.69
C GLY A 223 -18.72 5.52 8.71
N LEU A 224 -17.50 6.03 8.63
CA LEU A 224 -17.22 7.47 8.64
C LEU A 224 -17.89 8.19 7.47
N PHE A 225 -17.70 7.72 6.24
CA PHE A 225 -18.23 8.41 5.06
C PHE A 225 -19.76 8.36 5.00
N THR A 226 -20.37 7.25 5.46
CA THR A 226 -21.81 7.20 5.63
C THR A 226 -22.31 8.27 6.61
N ALA A 227 -21.67 8.39 7.78
CA ALA A 227 -22.04 9.37 8.78
C ALA A 227 -21.84 10.81 8.32
N VAL A 228 -20.69 11.10 7.66
CA VAL A 228 -20.39 12.43 7.10
C VAL A 228 -21.41 12.81 6.01
N LYS A 229 -21.75 11.90 5.10
CA LYS A 229 -22.74 12.16 4.04
C LYS A 229 -24.13 12.44 4.58
N ARG A 230 -24.55 11.75 5.65
CA ARG A 230 -25.84 12.00 6.32
C ARG A 230 -25.98 13.41 6.87
N THR A 231 -24.88 14.11 7.17
CA THR A 231 -24.94 15.53 7.58
C THR A 231 -25.16 16.50 6.41
N GLY A 232 -25.21 16.02 5.17
CA GLY A 232 -25.30 16.87 3.98
C GLY A 232 -23.95 17.47 3.54
N PHE A 233 -22.81 16.97 4.03
CA PHE A 233 -21.47 17.42 3.62
C PHE A 233 -21.29 17.38 2.12
N LYS A 234 -20.75 18.47 1.54
CA LYS A 234 -20.55 18.66 0.09
C LYS A 234 -19.08 18.76 -0.32
N GLY A 235 -18.17 18.69 0.64
CA GLY A 235 -16.74 18.70 0.36
C GLY A 235 -16.24 17.36 -0.19
N VAL A 236 -14.94 17.26 -0.38
CA VAL A 236 -14.27 16.08 -0.91
C VAL A 236 -14.03 15.06 0.20
N LEU A 237 -14.37 13.79 -0.03
CA LEU A 237 -14.02 12.64 0.80
C LEU A 237 -12.91 11.85 0.11
N THR A 238 -11.89 11.44 0.86
CA THR A 238 -10.76 10.70 0.27
C THR A 238 -10.10 9.77 1.28
N ASP A 239 -9.59 8.63 0.79
CA ASP A 239 -8.88 7.60 1.55
C ASP A 239 -7.82 6.89 0.67
N PRO A 240 -6.95 6.03 1.23
CA PRO A 240 -5.94 5.27 0.46
C PRO A 240 -6.26 3.77 0.37
N THR A 241 -7.45 3.29 0.72
CA THR A 241 -7.71 1.85 0.91
C THR A 241 -8.91 1.29 0.12
N ASP A 242 -9.81 2.14 -0.37
CA ASP A 242 -11.10 1.70 -0.89
C ASP A 242 -11.11 1.53 -2.43
N TYR A 243 -9.99 1.09 -3.00
CA TYR A 243 -9.90 0.75 -4.42
C TYR A 243 -9.97 -0.76 -4.62
N ASP A 244 -11.18 -1.28 -4.53
CA ASP A 244 -11.48 -2.68 -4.73
C ASP A 244 -12.88 -2.83 -5.38
N PRO A 245 -12.94 -3.18 -6.68
CA PRO A 245 -14.21 -3.45 -7.36
C PRO A 245 -15.07 -4.51 -6.67
N GLY A 246 -14.50 -5.46 -5.96
CA GLY A 246 -15.23 -6.48 -5.19
C GLY A 246 -16.08 -5.89 -4.05
N LEU A 247 -15.68 -4.74 -3.49
CA LEU A 247 -16.46 -4.01 -2.48
C LEU A 247 -17.81 -3.52 -3.02
N LEU A 248 -17.89 -3.30 -4.33
CA LEU A 248 -19.07 -2.72 -4.98
C LEU A 248 -20.23 -3.71 -5.16
N ALA A 249 -20.01 -4.99 -4.88
CA ALA A 249 -21.05 -6.01 -4.87
C ALA A 249 -22.14 -5.74 -3.80
N LYS A 250 -21.78 -5.03 -2.71
CA LYS A 250 -22.71 -4.65 -1.63
C LYS A 250 -23.24 -3.25 -1.88
N SER A 251 -24.55 -3.09 -2.04
CA SER A 251 -25.20 -1.79 -2.32
C SER A 251 -24.90 -0.73 -1.26
N ALA A 252 -24.92 -1.09 0.01
CA ALA A 252 -24.60 -0.16 1.12
C ALA A 252 -23.16 0.36 1.04
N THR A 253 -22.18 -0.52 0.75
CA THR A 253 -20.77 -0.13 0.54
C THR A 253 -20.62 0.79 -0.67
N LYS A 254 -21.23 0.40 -1.79
CA LYS A 254 -21.24 1.22 -3.00
C LYS A 254 -21.81 2.63 -2.73
N GLN A 255 -22.90 2.75 -1.98
CA GLN A 255 -23.50 4.03 -1.60
C GLN A 255 -22.58 4.83 -0.64
N ALA A 256 -21.95 4.17 0.33
CA ALA A 256 -21.02 4.81 1.26
C ALA A 256 -19.81 5.40 0.54
N LEU A 257 -19.27 4.69 -0.45
CA LEU A 257 -18.06 5.07 -1.17
C LEU A 257 -18.32 5.90 -2.45
N ASP A 258 -19.56 6.04 -2.92
CA ASP A 258 -19.87 6.84 -4.12
C ASP A 258 -19.43 8.30 -3.94
N GLY A 259 -18.69 8.84 -4.89
CA GLY A 259 -18.09 10.19 -4.84
C GLY A 259 -16.77 10.27 -4.05
N VAL A 260 -16.33 9.21 -3.37
CA VAL A 260 -15.05 9.18 -2.65
C VAL A 260 -13.89 9.08 -3.62
N HIS A 261 -12.81 9.82 -3.34
CA HIS A 261 -11.55 9.75 -4.08
C HIS A 261 -10.56 8.87 -3.35
N VAL A 262 -9.96 7.91 -4.06
CA VAL A 262 -8.98 6.99 -3.47
C VAL A 262 -7.58 7.28 -4.00
N LEU A 263 -6.63 7.45 -3.09
CA LEU A 263 -5.21 7.57 -3.42
C LEU A 263 -4.64 6.21 -3.82
N LEU A 264 -3.98 6.16 -4.96
CA LEU A 264 -3.22 5.01 -5.42
C LEU A 264 -1.74 5.38 -5.50
N SER A 265 -0.86 4.51 -5.04
CA SER A 265 0.59 4.59 -5.26
C SER A 265 1.05 3.74 -6.46
N PHE A 266 0.14 3.46 -7.36
CA PHE A 266 0.36 2.69 -8.59
C PHE A 266 -0.59 3.17 -9.70
N GLN A 267 -0.33 2.77 -10.94
CA GLN A 267 -1.20 3.09 -12.07
C GLN A 267 -2.59 2.48 -11.86
N PRO A 268 -3.68 3.27 -12.04
CA PRO A 268 -5.04 2.77 -11.92
C PRO A 268 -5.32 1.57 -12.83
N PHE A 269 -6.21 0.66 -12.40
CA PHE A 269 -6.65 -0.45 -13.24
C PHE A 269 -7.31 0.00 -14.54
N GLU A 270 -7.82 1.22 -14.59
CA GLU A 270 -8.37 1.87 -15.78
C GLU A 270 -7.29 2.23 -16.81
N SER A 271 -6.00 2.13 -16.46
CA SER A 271 -4.88 2.41 -17.38
C SER A 271 -4.77 1.37 -18.48
N SER A 272 -4.38 1.81 -19.66
CA SER A 272 -4.20 0.97 -20.85
C SER A 272 -2.72 0.65 -21.17
N THR A 273 -1.80 0.89 -20.22
CA THR A 273 -0.37 0.60 -20.39
C THR A 273 -0.11 -0.89 -20.59
N ALA A 274 0.98 -1.23 -21.25
CA ALA A 274 1.37 -2.63 -21.46
C ALA A 274 1.53 -3.37 -20.13
N ALA A 275 2.16 -2.74 -19.12
CA ALA A 275 2.34 -3.32 -17.80
C ALA A 275 1.00 -3.62 -17.11
N MET A 276 0.02 -2.72 -17.18
CA MET A 276 -1.31 -2.95 -16.60
C MET A 276 -2.08 -4.05 -17.34
N LYS A 277 -1.99 -4.10 -18.67
CA LYS A 277 -2.60 -5.20 -19.45
C LYS A 277 -2.00 -6.54 -19.08
N GLN A 278 -0.67 -6.60 -18.91
CA GLN A 278 0.02 -7.81 -18.50
C GLN A 278 -0.39 -8.25 -17.08
N PHE A 279 -0.41 -7.32 -16.12
CA PHE A 279 -0.90 -7.61 -14.75
C PHE A 279 -2.29 -8.26 -14.77
N LYS A 280 -3.24 -7.67 -15.50
CA LYS A 280 -4.61 -8.22 -15.62
C LYS A 280 -4.64 -9.62 -16.22
N ALA A 281 -3.83 -9.86 -17.24
CA ALA A 281 -3.73 -11.18 -17.87
C ALA A 281 -3.14 -12.22 -16.90
N ASP A 282 -2.11 -11.84 -16.14
CA ASP A 282 -1.47 -12.72 -15.17
C ASP A 282 -2.42 -13.08 -14.02
N ILE A 283 -3.17 -12.10 -13.49
CA ILE A 283 -4.18 -12.35 -12.44
C ILE A 283 -5.26 -13.30 -12.94
N ARG A 284 -5.84 -13.04 -14.13
CA ARG A 284 -6.87 -13.93 -14.71
C ARG A 284 -6.35 -15.36 -14.87
N LYS A 285 -5.13 -15.52 -15.36
CA LYS A 285 -4.51 -16.84 -15.53
C LYS A 285 -4.26 -17.55 -14.19
N ALA A 286 -3.84 -16.81 -13.15
CA ALA A 286 -3.54 -17.40 -11.85
C ALA A 286 -4.79 -17.75 -11.03
N ALA A 287 -5.89 -17.00 -11.22
CA ALA A 287 -7.17 -17.24 -10.58
C ALA A 287 -7.98 -18.35 -11.28
N ASP A 288 -7.66 -18.68 -12.53
CA ASP A 288 -8.42 -19.57 -13.42
C ASP A 288 -9.87 -19.11 -13.69
N GLU A 289 -10.13 -17.81 -13.42
CA GLU A 289 -11.44 -17.18 -13.60
C GLU A 289 -11.31 -15.64 -13.70
N ASP A 290 -12.39 -14.97 -14.09
CA ASP A 290 -12.49 -13.51 -14.03
C ASP A 290 -12.84 -13.07 -12.60
N VAL A 291 -11.82 -12.67 -11.85
CA VAL A 291 -11.98 -12.11 -10.50
C VAL A 291 -11.96 -10.58 -10.52
N PRO A 292 -12.75 -9.90 -9.69
CA PRO A 292 -12.62 -8.47 -9.48
C PRO A 292 -11.19 -8.13 -9.01
N LEU A 293 -10.57 -7.17 -9.67
CA LEU A 293 -9.23 -6.73 -9.26
C LEU A 293 -9.29 -6.00 -7.92
N SER A 294 -8.28 -6.20 -7.08
CA SER A 294 -8.11 -5.46 -5.84
C SER A 294 -6.72 -4.84 -5.72
N MET A 295 -6.60 -3.77 -4.94
CA MET A 295 -5.30 -3.17 -4.66
C MET A 295 -4.36 -4.14 -3.94
N HIS A 296 -4.92 -5.15 -3.25
CA HIS A 296 -4.12 -6.19 -2.60
C HIS A 296 -3.46 -7.13 -3.60
N MET A 297 -4.13 -7.48 -4.70
CA MET A 297 -3.50 -8.20 -5.81
C MET A 297 -2.31 -7.42 -6.37
N MET A 298 -2.48 -6.12 -6.57
CA MET A 298 -1.39 -5.24 -7.02
C MET A 298 -0.23 -5.22 -6.03
N THR A 299 -0.52 -5.15 -4.72
CA THR A 299 0.50 -5.15 -3.66
C THR A 299 1.35 -6.42 -3.71
N GLY A 300 0.73 -7.59 -3.84
CA GLY A 300 1.44 -8.86 -3.95
C GLY A 300 2.26 -8.97 -5.22
N TYR A 301 1.66 -8.57 -6.34
CA TYR A 301 2.30 -8.59 -7.64
C TYR A 301 3.55 -7.71 -7.69
N MET A 302 3.49 -6.47 -7.18
CA MET A 302 4.61 -5.54 -7.18
C MET A 302 5.71 -5.93 -6.19
N GLY A 303 5.37 -6.55 -5.05
CA GLY A 303 6.35 -7.13 -4.14
C GLY A 303 7.16 -8.26 -4.78
N ALA A 304 6.47 -9.17 -5.45
CA ALA A 304 7.09 -10.24 -6.23
C ALA A 304 7.91 -9.71 -7.41
N ASP A 305 7.39 -8.69 -8.10
CA ASP A 305 8.07 -8.06 -9.23
C ASP A 305 9.38 -7.40 -8.84
N LEU A 306 9.43 -6.66 -7.74
CA LEU A 306 10.68 -6.05 -7.25
C LEU A 306 11.70 -7.13 -6.83
N PHE A 307 11.26 -8.19 -6.16
CA PHE A 307 12.12 -9.33 -5.85
C PHE A 307 12.76 -9.93 -7.11
N LEU A 308 11.94 -10.26 -8.12
CA LEU A 308 12.40 -10.87 -9.37
C LEU A 308 13.38 -9.97 -10.11
N ALA A 309 13.10 -8.67 -10.21
CA ALA A 309 13.95 -7.72 -10.90
C ALA A 309 15.34 -7.60 -10.26
N ILE A 310 15.43 -7.61 -8.94
CA ILE A 310 16.71 -7.61 -8.21
C ILE A 310 17.43 -8.97 -8.37
N ALA A 311 16.70 -10.08 -8.25
CA ALA A 311 17.25 -11.43 -8.39
C ALA A 311 17.80 -11.69 -9.81
N GLU A 312 17.13 -11.16 -10.85
CA GLU A 312 17.61 -11.23 -12.22
C GLU A 312 18.93 -10.46 -12.38
N LYS A 313 19.01 -9.27 -11.80
CA LYS A 313 20.24 -8.46 -11.80
C LYS A 313 21.38 -9.11 -11.01
N ALA A 314 21.08 -9.90 -9.98
CA ALA A 314 22.09 -10.63 -9.21
C ALA A 314 22.82 -11.73 -10.03
N GLY A 315 22.18 -12.21 -11.10
CA GLY A 315 22.79 -13.18 -12.01
C GLY A 315 22.62 -14.65 -11.60
N LYS A 316 23.32 -15.55 -12.31
CA LYS A 316 23.17 -17.01 -12.13
C LYS A 316 23.67 -17.50 -10.78
N ASP A 317 24.69 -16.87 -10.21
CA ASP A 317 25.25 -17.21 -8.90
C ASP A 317 24.49 -16.53 -7.76
N LEU A 318 23.15 -16.63 -7.82
CA LEU A 318 22.24 -16.00 -6.86
C LEU A 318 22.45 -16.59 -5.46
N ASP A 319 22.95 -15.76 -4.56
CA ASP A 319 23.01 -15.96 -3.12
C ASP A 319 22.66 -14.65 -2.38
N LEU A 320 22.74 -14.62 -1.06
CA LEU A 320 22.40 -13.42 -0.29
C LEU A 320 23.37 -12.26 -0.54
N ASP A 321 24.63 -12.52 -0.84
CA ASP A 321 25.62 -11.47 -1.07
C ASP A 321 25.49 -10.86 -2.47
N SER A 322 25.33 -11.69 -3.51
CA SER A 322 25.08 -11.26 -4.88
C SER A 322 23.75 -10.52 -4.97
N PHE A 323 22.71 -11.00 -4.27
CA PHE A 323 21.43 -10.32 -4.17
C PHE A 323 21.55 -8.93 -3.54
N GLN A 324 22.22 -8.82 -2.39
CA GLN A 324 22.41 -7.54 -1.70
C GLN A 324 23.25 -6.56 -2.54
N LYS A 325 24.26 -7.05 -3.24
CA LYS A 325 25.06 -6.24 -4.18
C LYS A 325 24.21 -5.72 -5.33
N ALA A 326 23.35 -6.56 -5.89
CA ALA A 326 22.43 -6.16 -6.95
C ALA A 326 21.40 -5.14 -6.46
N ALA A 327 20.86 -5.32 -5.24
CA ALA A 327 19.94 -4.38 -4.62
C ALA A 327 20.56 -3.01 -4.34
N ALA A 328 21.82 -2.98 -3.88
CA ALA A 328 22.52 -1.73 -3.56
C ALA A 328 22.74 -0.78 -4.77
N GLY A 329 22.65 -1.30 -5.99
CA GLY A 329 22.75 -0.50 -7.21
C GLY A 329 21.55 -0.71 -8.15
N PHE A 330 20.41 -1.11 -7.60
CA PHE A 330 19.20 -1.40 -8.38
C PHE A 330 18.50 -0.12 -8.84
N SER A 331 18.15 -0.08 -10.11
CA SER A 331 17.21 0.89 -10.67
C SER A 331 16.45 0.27 -11.82
N ASP A 332 15.17 0.59 -11.92
CA ASP A 332 14.34 0.32 -13.08
C ASP A 332 13.35 1.47 -13.32
N THR A 333 12.78 1.53 -14.51
CA THR A 333 11.94 2.64 -14.95
C THR A 333 10.64 2.14 -15.58
N GLY A 334 9.63 3.02 -15.60
CA GLY A 334 8.39 2.75 -16.30
C GLY A 334 7.52 1.66 -15.69
N THR A 335 7.72 1.32 -14.40
CA THR A 335 6.90 0.33 -13.72
C THR A 335 5.51 0.89 -13.38
N MET A 336 4.60 0.02 -12.93
CA MET A 336 3.26 0.46 -12.50
C MET A 336 3.28 1.35 -11.25
N VAL A 337 4.42 1.42 -10.54
CA VAL A 337 4.61 2.30 -9.35
C VAL A 337 5.55 3.48 -9.63
N GLY A 338 5.96 3.67 -10.89
CA GLY A 338 6.96 4.65 -11.30
C GLY A 338 8.37 4.07 -11.33
N ASP A 339 9.37 4.94 -11.35
CA ASP A 339 10.77 4.53 -11.35
C ASP A 339 11.18 4.12 -9.93
N ARG A 340 11.90 2.98 -9.84
CA ARG A 340 12.39 2.45 -8.56
C ARG A 340 13.91 2.54 -8.54
N GLU A 341 14.47 2.96 -7.41
CA GLU A 341 15.91 3.09 -7.22
C GLU A 341 16.28 2.72 -5.77
N LEU A 342 17.26 1.85 -5.61
CA LEU A 342 17.80 1.46 -4.30
C LEU A 342 19.30 1.83 -4.22
N PRO A 343 19.79 2.26 -3.05
CA PRO A 343 19.12 2.27 -1.74
C PRO A 343 18.23 3.51 -1.49
N ARG A 344 18.03 4.43 -2.46
CA ARG A 344 17.20 5.62 -2.28
C ARG A 344 15.80 5.27 -1.75
N GLY A 345 15.14 4.27 -2.34
CA GLY A 345 13.82 3.81 -1.92
C GLY A 345 13.75 3.29 -0.47
N GLN A 346 14.87 2.95 0.15
CA GLN A 346 14.91 2.62 1.58
C GLN A 346 14.91 3.86 2.50
N ARG A 347 14.97 5.07 1.95
CA ARG A 347 14.97 6.34 2.70
C ARG A 347 13.86 7.26 2.27
N GLU A 348 13.36 7.09 1.05
CA GLU A 348 12.40 7.97 0.39
C GLU A 348 11.26 7.19 -0.23
N SER A 349 10.06 7.78 -0.25
CA SER A 349 8.97 7.32 -1.13
C SER A 349 9.31 7.65 -2.58
N PHE A 350 8.93 6.77 -3.50
CA PHE A 350 9.08 7.07 -4.94
C PHE A 350 8.15 8.20 -5.41
N GLY A 351 7.16 8.58 -4.60
CA GLY A 351 6.37 9.79 -4.80
C GLY A 351 5.43 9.78 -5.99
N CYS A 352 5.14 8.60 -6.55
CA CYS A 352 4.27 8.45 -7.71
C CYS A 352 2.88 7.96 -7.29
N GLY A 353 1.84 8.40 -8.01
CA GLY A 353 0.49 7.90 -7.76
C GLY A 353 -0.59 8.63 -8.57
N ALA A 354 -1.82 8.22 -8.34
CA ALA A 354 -3.03 8.73 -8.98
C ALA A 354 -4.16 8.90 -7.97
N LEU A 355 -5.22 9.59 -8.35
CA LEU A 355 -6.50 9.50 -7.65
C LEU A 355 -7.54 8.91 -8.59
N VAL A 356 -8.36 8.00 -8.06
CA VAL A 356 -9.56 7.51 -8.71
C VAL A 356 -10.77 7.94 -7.89
N GLN A 357 -11.91 8.18 -8.54
CA GLN A 357 -13.19 8.44 -7.87
C GLN A 357 -14.16 7.31 -8.15
N LEU A 358 -14.77 6.77 -7.11
CA LEU A 358 -15.94 5.92 -7.31
C LEU A 358 -17.14 6.82 -7.68
N LYS A 359 -17.72 6.61 -8.85
CA LYS A 359 -18.89 7.37 -9.32
C LYS A 359 -19.84 6.47 -10.09
N GLY A 360 -21.09 6.39 -9.60
CA GLY A 360 -22.12 5.58 -10.24
C GLY A 360 -21.80 4.08 -10.27
N GLY A 361 -20.94 3.60 -9.37
CA GLY A 361 -20.56 2.18 -9.26
C GLY A 361 -19.38 1.75 -10.14
N ALA A 362 -18.62 2.71 -10.67
CA ALA A 362 -17.37 2.46 -11.37
C ALA A 362 -16.28 3.42 -10.91
N TYR A 363 -15.05 2.95 -10.83
CA TYR A 363 -13.91 3.83 -10.60
C TYR A 363 -13.55 4.58 -11.87
N ARG A 364 -13.15 5.83 -11.71
CA ARG A 364 -12.69 6.70 -12.80
C ARG A 364 -11.49 7.49 -12.33
N VAL A 365 -10.49 7.66 -13.18
CA VAL A 365 -9.32 8.48 -12.85
C VAL A 365 -9.76 9.93 -12.67
N SER A 366 -9.56 10.46 -11.46
CA SER A 366 -9.85 11.86 -11.10
C SER A 366 -8.60 12.73 -11.01
N SER A 367 -7.42 12.10 -10.85
CA SER A 367 -6.12 12.73 -11.05
C SER A 367 -5.17 11.70 -11.69
N PRO A 368 -4.54 12.00 -12.83
CA PRO A 368 -3.72 11.04 -13.57
C PRO A 368 -2.49 10.61 -12.75
N PHE A 369 -1.98 9.41 -13.06
CA PHE A 369 -0.74 8.91 -12.46
C PHE A 369 0.44 9.83 -12.79
N ARG A 370 1.07 10.37 -11.76
CA ARG A 370 2.22 11.26 -11.86
C ARG A 370 3.16 11.06 -10.68
N CYS A 371 4.43 11.39 -10.88
CA CYS A 371 5.44 11.43 -9.82
C CYS A 371 5.64 12.89 -9.37
N TYR A 372 5.72 13.09 -8.07
CA TYR A 372 5.95 14.39 -7.44
C TYR A 372 7.20 14.32 -6.59
N ALA A 373 8.03 15.36 -6.63
CA ALA A 373 9.21 15.42 -5.79
C ALA A 373 8.81 15.33 -4.31
N PRO A 374 9.42 14.42 -3.54
CA PRO A 374 9.19 14.35 -2.11
C PRO A 374 9.77 15.58 -1.42
N ILE A 375 9.27 15.88 -0.22
CA ILE A 375 9.77 16.99 0.59
C ILE A 375 10.44 16.48 1.87
N PRO A 376 11.41 17.22 2.46
CA PRO A 376 12.00 16.82 3.73
C PRO A 376 10.95 16.71 4.84
N PHE A 377 11.04 15.63 5.63
CA PHE A 377 10.24 15.47 6.84
C PHE A 377 10.85 16.27 8.00
N LYS A 378 10.04 17.10 8.65
CA LYS A 378 10.43 17.97 9.77
C LYS A 378 9.93 17.46 11.10
#